data_c678775ff47781b57a9b7065a29d13df
#
_entry.id   c678775ff47781b57a9b7065a29d13df
#
_cell.length_a   1.000
_cell.length_b   1.000
_cell.length_c   1.000
_cell.angle_alpha   90.00
_cell.angle_beta   90.00
_cell.angle_gamma   90.00
#
_symmetry.space_group_name_H-M   'P 1'
#
loop_
_entity.id
_entity.type
_entity.pdbx_description
1 polymer ?
#
loop_
_entity_poly.entity_id
_entity_poly.type
_entity_poly.pdbx_seq_one_letter_code
_entity_poly.pdbx_strand_id
1 'polypeptide(L)'
;MKKTILALAFLCFSFVAFAQETDKKISYYHAIEVKGLFGGGAGVGISDLHGIQFNPHLVLSLGLGFDYHGFRTPNHKAMDAAAFKTYLELKYIILKRKWSPMISASLGYVGVYTNHREMATIRHNWSNNLLLDTFIGCNYKWSSKNSLYFGPGYDFSRKVVTFGVGVSF
;
A
#
# COMPACT_ATOMS: atom_id res chain seq x y z
N MET A 1 21.26 -2.98 -12.14
CA MET A 1 20.85 -2.75 -10.75
C MET A 1 21.37 -1.44 -10.16
N LYS A 2 22.67 -1.08 -10.18
CA LYS A 2 23.18 0.18 -9.59
C LYS A 2 22.56 1.46 -10.20
N LYS A 3 22.30 1.48 -11.52
CA LYS A 3 21.72 2.64 -12.22
C LYS A 3 20.24 2.87 -11.85
N THR A 4 19.49 1.81 -11.58
CA THR A 4 18.07 1.89 -11.18
C THR A 4 17.92 2.42 -9.75
N ILE A 5 18.81 2.02 -8.84
CA ILE A 5 18.84 2.51 -7.46
C ILE A 5 19.19 4.01 -7.43
N LEU A 6 20.14 4.43 -8.27
CA LEU A 6 20.54 5.83 -8.38
C LEU A 6 19.41 6.70 -8.93
N ALA A 7 18.67 6.22 -9.94
CA ALA A 7 17.51 6.92 -10.50
C ALA A 7 16.38 7.04 -9.48
N LEU A 8 16.13 5.98 -8.69
CA LEU A 8 15.12 6.00 -7.63
C LEU A 8 15.51 6.98 -6.51
N ALA A 9 16.77 6.98 -6.09
CA ALA A 9 17.31 7.92 -5.11
C ALA A 9 17.20 9.37 -5.61
N PHE A 10 17.51 9.62 -6.89
CA PHE A 10 17.39 10.95 -7.50
C PHE A 10 15.94 11.42 -7.59
N LEU A 11 15.01 10.52 -7.89
CA LEU A 11 13.58 10.79 -7.88
C LEU A 11 13.09 11.16 -6.47
N CYS A 12 13.50 10.41 -5.44
CA CYS A 12 13.17 10.72 -4.05
C CYS A 12 13.77 12.08 -3.61
N PHE A 13 15.00 12.38 -4.00
CA PHE A 13 15.64 13.69 -3.70
C PHE A 13 14.95 14.86 -4.38
N SER A 14 14.52 14.71 -5.63
CA SER A 14 13.76 15.76 -6.34
C SER A 14 12.43 16.07 -5.67
N PHE A 15 11.71 15.06 -5.17
CA PHE A 15 10.47 15.28 -4.42
C PHE A 15 10.70 16.02 -3.09
N VAL A 16 11.83 15.76 -2.41
CA VAL A 16 12.19 16.48 -1.16
C VAL A 16 12.53 17.93 -1.45
N ALA A 17 13.20 18.23 -2.58
CA ALA A 17 13.54 19.60 -2.97
C ALA A 17 12.29 20.45 -3.30
N PHE A 18 11.25 19.87 -3.93
CA PHE A 18 9.98 20.55 -4.17
C PHE A 18 9.16 20.80 -2.89
N ALA A 19 9.43 20.06 -1.82
CA ALA A 19 8.74 20.23 -0.54
C ALA A 19 9.24 21.43 0.30
N GLN A 20 10.34 22.09 -0.12
CA GLN A 20 10.98 23.13 0.69
C GLN A 20 10.34 24.53 0.60
N GLU A 21 9.38 24.74 -0.31
CA GLU A 21 8.93 26.11 -0.64
C GLU A 21 7.62 26.57 0.02
N THR A 22 7.03 25.78 0.93
CA THR A 22 5.78 26.19 1.60
C THR A 22 5.76 25.81 3.08
N ASP A 23 5.33 26.73 3.92
CA ASP A 23 5.05 26.65 5.37
C ASP A 23 5.29 25.27 6.01
N LYS A 24 6.48 25.09 6.60
CA LYS A 24 6.98 23.85 7.19
C LYS A 24 6.18 23.41 8.41
N LYS A 25 4.98 22.90 8.22
CA LYS A 25 4.30 22.15 9.29
C LYS A 25 4.57 20.66 9.06
N ILE A 26 5.56 20.13 9.77
CA ILE A 26 5.73 18.70 9.92
C ILE A 26 4.72 18.25 10.98
N SER A 27 3.91 17.24 10.65
CA SER A 27 2.96 16.64 11.59
C SER A 27 3.08 15.11 11.56
N TYR A 28 2.75 14.50 12.67
CA TYR A 28 2.60 13.05 12.73
C TYR A 28 1.42 12.61 11.88
N TYR A 29 1.56 11.50 11.19
CA TYR A 29 0.55 10.87 10.36
C TYR A 29 0.31 9.45 10.86
N HIS A 30 -0.96 9.13 11.08
CA HIS A 30 -1.41 7.77 11.37
C HIS A 30 -2.61 7.46 10.49
N ALA A 31 -2.65 6.25 9.91
CA ALA A 31 -3.82 5.82 9.14
C ALA A 31 -4.03 4.32 9.29
N ILE A 32 -5.30 3.93 9.23
CA ILE A 32 -5.73 2.54 9.09
C ILE A 32 -6.33 2.39 7.69
N GLU A 33 -5.90 1.36 6.96
CA GLU A 33 -6.34 1.09 5.60
C GLU A 33 -6.86 -0.34 5.47
N VAL A 34 -7.99 -0.49 4.79
CA VAL A 34 -8.55 -1.78 4.38
C VAL A 34 -8.51 -1.86 2.85
N LYS A 35 -7.99 -2.95 2.32
CA LYS A 35 -7.91 -3.22 0.86
C LYS A 35 -8.70 -4.48 0.51
N GLY A 36 -9.55 -4.38 -0.51
CA GLY A 36 -10.01 -5.55 -1.27
C GLY A 36 -8.93 -5.94 -2.29
N LEU A 37 -8.71 -7.23 -2.48
CA LEU A 37 -7.69 -7.81 -3.36
C LEU A 37 -8.39 -8.64 -4.43
N PHE A 38 -8.10 -8.38 -5.71
CA PHE A 38 -8.77 -9.01 -6.85
C PHE A 38 -7.72 -9.47 -7.88
N GLY A 39 -7.60 -10.79 -8.08
CA GLY A 39 -6.64 -11.37 -9.04
C GLY A 39 -6.52 -12.87 -8.82
N GLY A 40 -7.08 -13.67 -9.74
CA GLY A 40 -7.17 -15.13 -9.59
C GLY A 40 -8.04 -15.63 -8.43
N GLY A 41 -8.66 -14.70 -7.68
CA GLY A 41 -9.50 -14.90 -6.52
C GLY A 41 -9.89 -13.59 -5.88
N ALA A 42 -10.42 -13.64 -4.66
CA ALA A 42 -10.77 -12.46 -3.88
C ALA A 42 -10.12 -12.53 -2.50
N GLY A 43 -9.77 -11.38 -1.97
CA GLY A 43 -9.13 -11.26 -0.67
C GLY A 43 -9.41 -9.92 0.00
N VAL A 44 -8.97 -9.82 1.23
CA VAL A 44 -9.04 -8.62 2.04
C VAL A 44 -7.73 -8.41 2.78
N GLY A 45 -7.31 -7.17 2.90
CA GLY A 45 -6.15 -6.79 3.68
C GLY A 45 -6.46 -5.63 4.61
N ILE A 46 -5.73 -5.59 5.70
CA ILE A 46 -5.71 -4.46 6.63
C ILE A 46 -4.28 -4.01 6.84
N SER A 47 -4.07 -2.71 6.96
CA SER A 47 -2.75 -2.12 7.21
C SER A 47 -2.87 -0.97 8.19
N ASP A 48 -1.86 -0.86 9.03
CA ASP A 48 -1.63 0.25 9.94
C ASP A 48 -0.41 1.03 9.47
N LEU A 49 -0.54 2.35 9.32
CA LEU A 49 0.48 3.23 8.76
C LEU A 49 0.84 4.32 9.76
N HIS A 50 2.11 4.43 10.06
CA HIS A 50 2.68 5.45 10.91
C HIS A 50 3.73 6.25 10.17
N GLY A 51 3.70 7.58 10.26
CA GLY A 51 4.61 8.38 9.47
C GLY A 51 4.61 9.85 9.78
N ILE A 52 5.11 10.59 8.81
CA ILE A 52 5.30 12.04 8.89
C ILE A 52 4.64 12.65 7.65
N GLN A 53 3.80 13.65 7.88
CA GLN A 53 3.27 14.49 6.84
C GLN A 53 4.12 15.76 6.72
N PHE A 54 4.75 15.92 5.58
CA PHE A 54 5.47 17.12 5.19
C PHE A 54 4.52 18.03 4.42
N ASN A 55 4.10 19.12 5.01
CA ASN A 55 3.09 19.98 4.42
C ASN A 55 1.75 19.23 4.13
N PRO A 56 0.71 19.87 3.58
CA PRO A 56 -0.56 19.19 3.30
C PRO A 56 -0.51 18.20 2.11
N HIS A 57 0.61 18.09 1.40
CA HIS A 57 0.71 17.34 0.14
C HIS A 57 1.46 16.02 0.27
N LEU A 58 2.53 15.96 1.05
CA LEU A 58 3.45 14.83 1.06
C LEU A 58 3.39 14.10 2.39
N VAL A 59 3.20 12.78 2.33
CA VAL A 59 3.24 11.88 3.48
C VAL A 59 4.26 10.78 3.20
N LEU A 60 5.13 10.52 4.16
CA LEU A 60 6.00 9.36 4.20
C LEU A 60 5.63 8.53 5.42
N SER A 61 5.27 7.27 5.21
CA SER A 61 4.84 6.39 6.29
C SER A 61 5.47 5.00 6.19
N LEU A 62 5.59 4.35 7.34
CA LEU A 62 5.88 2.93 7.49
C LEU A 62 4.55 2.21 7.69
N GLY A 63 4.28 1.20 6.89
CA GLY A 63 3.09 0.37 6.95
C GLY A 63 3.41 -1.04 7.44
N LEU A 64 2.53 -1.55 8.31
CA LEU A 64 2.46 -2.95 8.69
C LEU A 64 1.09 -3.48 8.28
N GLY A 65 1.03 -4.61 7.61
CA GLY A 65 -0.23 -5.12 7.11
C GLY A 65 -0.33 -6.63 7.10
N PHE A 66 -1.57 -7.07 7.08
CA PHE A 66 -1.95 -8.46 6.94
C PHE A 66 -3.00 -8.57 5.83
N ASP A 67 -2.79 -9.50 4.90
CA ASP A 67 -3.73 -9.80 3.83
C ASP A 67 -4.13 -11.28 3.89
N TYR A 68 -5.39 -11.55 3.59
CA TYR A 68 -5.90 -12.89 3.36
C TYR A 68 -6.51 -12.97 1.97
N HIS A 69 -6.12 -13.96 1.19
CA HIS A 69 -6.54 -14.09 -0.20
C HIS A 69 -6.86 -15.55 -0.53
N GLY A 70 -8.08 -15.79 -0.97
CA GLY A 70 -8.52 -17.09 -1.49
C GLY A 70 -8.34 -17.17 -3.00
N PHE A 71 -7.66 -18.19 -3.49
CA PHE A 71 -7.45 -18.44 -4.91
C PHE A 71 -8.25 -19.69 -5.34
N ARG A 72 -8.74 -19.67 -6.59
CA ARG A 72 -9.18 -20.88 -7.28
C ARG A 72 -8.22 -21.18 -8.41
N THR A 73 -7.56 -22.33 -8.34
CA THR A 73 -6.77 -22.82 -9.47
C THR A 73 -7.68 -23.33 -10.59
N PRO A 74 -7.21 -23.38 -11.86
CA PRO A 74 -7.97 -23.93 -12.99
C PRO A 74 -8.50 -25.35 -12.74
N ASN A 75 -7.87 -26.13 -11.88
CA ASN A 75 -8.25 -27.49 -11.50
C ASN A 75 -9.20 -27.53 -10.27
N HIS A 76 -9.93 -26.43 -9.97
CA HIS A 76 -10.87 -26.30 -8.85
C HIS A 76 -10.29 -26.54 -7.45
N LYS A 77 -8.97 -26.52 -7.29
CA LYS A 77 -8.34 -26.60 -5.97
C LYS A 77 -8.43 -25.24 -5.29
N ALA A 78 -9.07 -25.18 -4.13
CA ALA A 78 -9.09 -23.98 -3.31
C ALA A 78 -7.71 -23.84 -2.65
N MET A 79 -7.13 -22.66 -2.77
CA MET A 79 -5.87 -22.29 -2.11
C MET A 79 -6.11 -21.02 -1.31
N ASP A 80 -5.68 -21.04 -0.08
CA ASP A 80 -5.73 -19.88 0.79
C ASP A 80 -4.31 -19.36 1.01
N ALA A 81 -4.15 -18.06 0.94
CA ALA A 81 -2.89 -17.40 1.23
C ALA A 81 -3.10 -16.34 2.31
N ALA A 82 -2.25 -16.37 3.31
CA ALA A 82 -2.09 -15.30 4.29
C ALA A 82 -0.77 -14.58 4.01
N ALA A 83 -0.76 -13.26 4.04
CA ALA A 83 0.44 -12.50 3.80
C ALA A 83 0.67 -11.45 4.88
N PHE A 84 1.89 -11.35 5.37
CA PHE A 84 2.35 -10.27 6.22
C PHE A 84 3.22 -9.34 5.39
N LYS A 85 3.00 -8.04 5.52
CA LYS A 85 3.73 -7.03 4.78
C LYS A 85 4.25 -5.92 5.69
N THR A 86 5.47 -5.47 5.39
CA THR A 86 6.04 -4.26 5.94
C THR A 86 6.59 -3.42 4.80
N TYR A 87 6.27 -2.13 4.77
CA TYR A 87 6.58 -1.29 3.63
C TYR A 87 6.70 0.18 4.01
N LEU A 88 7.48 0.90 3.21
CA LEU A 88 7.47 2.36 3.17
C LEU A 88 6.45 2.80 2.12
N GLU A 89 5.60 3.75 2.47
CA GLU A 89 4.65 4.39 1.56
C GLU A 89 4.99 5.87 1.41
N LEU A 90 5.08 6.30 0.16
CA LEU A 90 5.10 7.70 -0.22
C LEU A 90 3.75 8.05 -0.82
N LYS A 91 3.03 8.99 -0.19
CA LYS A 91 1.71 9.45 -0.61
C LYS A 91 1.76 10.93 -0.96
N TYR A 92 1.21 11.28 -2.11
CA TYR A 92 1.13 12.66 -2.57
C TYR A 92 -0.34 13.06 -2.80
N ILE A 93 -0.78 14.10 -2.08
CA ILE A 93 -2.11 14.70 -2.15
C ILE A 93 -2.01 15.94 -3.06
N ILE A 94 -2.68 15.93 -4.20
CA ILE A 94 -2.43 16.89 -5.29
C ILE A 94 -2.95 18.29 -4.95
N LEU A 95 -4.11 18.41 -4.28
CA LEU A 95 -4.77 19.68 -4.02
C LEU A 95 -4.95 19.94 -2.52
N LYS A 96 -4.90 21.22 -2.11
CA LYS A 96 -5.24 21.69 -0.73
C LYS A 96 -6.74 21.87 -0.52
N ARG A 97 -7.58 21.04 -1.16
CA ARG A 97 -9.03 21.15 -1.08
C ARG A 97 -9.63 20.03 -0.21
N LYS A 98 -10.91 20.21 0.16
CA LYS A 98 -11.66 19.20 0.92
C LYS A 98 -11.67 17.85 0.20
N TRP A 99 -11.84 17.86 -1.12
CA TRP A 99 -11.67 16.72 -2.02
C TRP A 99 -10.38 16.90 -2.82
N SER A 100 -9.52 15.93 -2.80
CA SER A 100 -8.24 15.99 -3.48
C SER A 100 -7.87 14.67 -4.11
N PRO A 101 -7.50 14.65 -5.39
CA PRO A 101 -6.85 13.48 -5.96
C PRO A 101 -5.56 13.17 -5.23
N MET A 102 -5.22 11.90 -5.12
CA MET A 102 -3.98 11.45 -4.51
C MET A 102 -3.39 10.25 -5.23
N ILE A 103 -2.09 10.14 -5.13
CA ILE A 103 -1.33 8.97 -5.59
C ILE A 103 -0.45 8.48 -4.45
N SER A 104 -0.23 7.18 -4.37
CA SER A 104 0.82 6.65 -3.49
C SER A 104 1.56 5.50 -4.15
N ALA A 105 2.79 5.29 -3.66
CA ALA A 105 3.62 4.17 -4.02
C ALA A 105 4.22 3.57 -2.75
N SER A 106 4.20 2.25 -2.66
CA SER A 106 4.71 1.50 -1.52
C SER A 106 5.80 0.55 -1.98
N LEU A 107 6.89 0.54 -1.22
CA LEU A 107 8.02 -0.37 -1.42
C LEU A 107 8.33 -1.07 -0.11
N GLY A 108 8.45 -2.39 -0.13
CA GLY A 108 8.69 -3.13 1.08
C GLY A 108 8.88 -4.61 0.86
N TYR A 109 8.42 -5.36 1.84
CA TYR A 109 8.58 -6.80 1.90
C TYR A 109 7.25 -7.48 2.22
N VAL A 110 6.96 -8.57 1.54
CA VAL A 110 5.79 -9.39 1.78
C VAL A 110 6.18 -10.85 1.95
N GLY A 111 5.84 -11.42 3.10
CA GLY A 111 5.92 -12.85 3.36
C GLY A 111 4.56 -13.48 3.13
N VAL A 112 4.49 -14.45 2.22
CA VAL A 112 3.24 -15.13 1.85
C VAL A 112 3.28 -16.56 2.32
N TYR A 113 2.32 -16.94 3.13
CA TYR A 113 2.06 -18.30 3.56
C TYR A 113 0.89 -18.86 2.77
N THR A 114 1.14 -19.93 2.02
CA THR A 114 0.11 -20.60 1.21
C THR A 114 -0.22 -21.97 1.77
N ASN A 115 -1.51 -22.28 1.82
CA ASN A 115 -2.04 -23.56 2.23
C ASN A 115 -2.66 -24.25 1.01
N HIS A 116 -2.05 -25.36 0.55
CA HIS A 116 -2.54 -26.17 -0.52
C HIS A 116 -3.32 -27.35 0.05
N ARG A 117 -4.62 -27.39 -0.16
CA ARG A 117 -5.45 -28.56 0.13
C ARG A 117 -5.48 -29.48 -1.07
N GLU A 118 -4.60 -30.48 -1.11
CA GLU A 118 -4.74 -31.65 -1.97
C GLU A 118 -5.49 -32.75 -1.20
N MET A 119 -6.30 -33.57 -1.90
CA MET A 119 -7.26 -34.54 -1.32
C MET A 119 -6.73 -35.44 -0.18
N ALA A 120 -5.43 -35.53 0.05
CA ALA A 120 -4.82 -36.33 1.13
C ALA A 120 -3.62 -35.66 1.81
N THR A 121 -3.16 -34.48 1.36
CA THR A 121 -1.92 -33.90 1.90
C THR A 121 -2.06 -32.38 1.98
N ILE A 122 -1.81 -31.83 3.17
CA ILE A 122 -1.71 -30.38 3.35
C ILE A 122 -0.24 -30.01 3.17
N ARG A 123 0.09 -29.24 2.14
CA ARG A 123 1.43 -28.69 1.93
C ARG A 123 1.43 -27.22 2.29
N HIS A 124 2.32 -26.86 3.19
CA HIS A 124 2.57 -25.47 3.58
C HIS A 124 3.78 -24.95 2.85
N ASN A 125 3.66 -23.80 2.23
CA ASN A 125 4.78 -23.15 1.56
C ASN A 125 4.88 -21.69 2.03
N TRP A 126 6.09 -21.25 2.32
CA TRP A 126 6.41 -19.88 2.66
C TRP A 126 7.25 -19.26 1.56
N SER A 127 6.82 -18.14 1.04
CA SER A 127 7.58 -17.37 0.04
C SER A 127 7.73 -15.92 0.46
N ASN A 128 8.87 -15.35 0.14
CA ASN A 128 9.20 -13.97 0.44
C ASN A 128 9.40 -13.21 -0.87
N ASN A 129 8.77 -12.06 -1.00
CA ASN A 129 8.84 -11.23 -2.19
C ASN A 129 9.06 -9.76 -1.83
N LEU A 130 9.66 -9.03 -2.77
CA LEU A 130 9.68 -7.58 -2.72
C LEU A 130 8.26 -7.06 -2.98
N LEU A 131 7.71 -6.27 -2.07
CA LEU A 131 6.43 -5.58 -2.28
C LEU A 131 6.67 -4.32 -3.10
N LEU A 132 5.92 -4.17 -4.18
CA LEU A 132 5.76 -2.93 -4.93
C LEU A 132 4.28 -2.74 -5.20
N ASP A 133 3.69 -1.71 -4.59
CA ASP A 133 2.26 -1.38 -4.70
C ASP A 133 2.09 0.08 -5.12
N THR A 134 1.11 0.35 -5.95
CA THR A 134 0.73 1.71 -6.34
C THR A 134 -0.76 1.90 -6.10
N PHE A 135 -1.14 3.13 -5.77
CA PHE A 135 -2.51 3.49 -5.50
C PHE A 135 -2.83 4.87 -6.08
N ILE A 136 -4.00 4.98 -6.69
CA ILE A 136 -4.57 6.24 -7.19
C ILE A 136 -5.94 6.38 -6.55
N GLY A 137 -6.22 7.53 -5.94
CA GLY A 137 -7.48 7.68 -5.24
C GLY A 137 -7.88 9.12 -5.01
N CYS A 138 -8.91 9.25 -4.20
CA CYS A 138 -9.42 10.53 -3.74
C CYS A 138 -9.29 10.60 -2.23
N ASN A 139 -8.82 11.72 -1.73
CA ASN A 139 -8.73 12.03 -0.31
C ASN A 139 -9.79 13.07 0.04
N TYR A 140 -10.64 12.75 1.02
CA TYR A 140 -11.66 13.64 1.57
C TYR A 140 -11.27 14.09 2.97
N LYS A 141 -11.02 15.38 3.13
CA LYS A 141 -10.61 16.01 4.38
C LYS A 141 -11.82 16.59 5.10
N TRP A 142 -12.18 16.06 6.27
CA TRP A 142 -13.26 16.63 7.10
C TRP A 142 -12.75 17.48 8.26
N SER A 143 -11.45 17.35 8.58
CA SER A 143 -10.79 18.13 9.64
C SER A 143 -9.38 18.50 9.19
N SER A 144 -8.71 19.36 9.93
CA SER A 144 -7.30 19.70 9.69
C SER A 144 -6.36 18.50 9.82
N LYS A 145 -6.74 17.48 10.61
CA LYS A 145 -5.94 16.30 10.89
C LYS A 145 -6.51 15.03 10.27
N ASN A 146 -7.83 14.96 10.09
CA ASN A 146 -8.50 13.72 9.75
C ASN A 146 -8.96 13.72 8.29
N SER A 147 -8.72 12.62 7.60
CA SER A 147 -9.22 12.42 6.24
C SER A 147 -9.60 10.96 5.96
N LEU A 148 -10.50 10.79 5.01
CA LEU A 148 -10.85 9.52 4.39
C LEU A 148 -10.24 9.47 2.99
N TYR A 149 -9.64 8.38 2.61
CA TYR A 149 -9.21 8.19 1.24
C TYR A 149 -9.67 6.84 0.70
N PHE A 150 -9.88 6.77 -0.60
CA PHE A 150 -10.31 5.56 -1.28
C PHE A 150 -9.90 5.57 -2.74
N GLY A 151 -9.75 4.40 -3.32
CA GLY A 151 -9.43 4.26 -4.74
C GLY A 151 -8.87 2.91 -5.13
N PRO A 152 -8.61 2.72 -6.43
CA PRO A 152 -7.94 1.55 -6.97
C PRO A 152 -6.43 1.59 -6.76
N GLY A 153 -5.82 0.42 -6.75
CA GLY A 153 -4.39 0.21 -6.73
C GLY A 153 -3.96 -1.04 -7.48
N TYR A 154 -2.66 -1.26 -7.57
CA TYR A 154 -2.10 -2.45 -8.18
C TYR A 154 -0.85 -2.90 -7.43
N ASP A 155 -0.88 -4.15 -6.96
CA ASP A 155 0.27 -4.82 -6.37
C ASP A 155 1.02 -5.60 -7.46
N PHE A 156 2.17 -5.07 -7.86
CA PHE A 156 3.03 -5.64 -8.91
C PHE A 156 3.67 -6.96 -8.48
N SER A 157 3.90 -7.13 -7.19
CA SER A 157 4.57 -8.33 -6.65
C SER A 157 3.69 -9.55 -6.77
N ARG A 158 2.41 -9.37 -6.51
CA ARG A 158 1.39 -10.44 -6.55
C ARG A 158 0.53 -10.40 -7.81
N LYS A 159 0.67 -9.36 -8.64
CA LYS A 159 -0.15 -9.09 -9.84
C LYS A 159 -1.64 -9.03 -9.52
N VAL A 160 -1.98 -8.28 -8.49
CA VAL A 160 -3.33 -8.17 -7.95
C VAL A 160 -3.83 -6.73 -8.07
N VAL A 161 -5.04 -6.56 -8.59
CA VAL A 161 -5.76 -5.28 -8.50
C VAL A 161 -6.28 -5.13 -7.08
N THR A 162 -6.15 -3.93 -6.53
CA THR A 162 -6.64 -3.63 -5.18
C THR A 162 -7.65 -2.48 -5.23
N PHE A 163 -8.54 -2.45 -4.25
CA PHE A 163 -9.37 -1.28 -3.96
C PHE A 163 -9.26 -1.00 -2.47
N GLY A 164 -8.71 0.16 -2.14
CA GLY A 164 -8.43 0.55 -0.76
C GLY A 164 -9.36 1.64 -0.25
N VAL A 165 -9.65 1.57 1.03
CA VAL A 165 -10.29 2.62 1.83
C VAL A 165 -9.48 2.80 3.09
N GLY A 166 -9.10 4.04 3.43
CA GLY A 166 -8.33 4.33 4.63
C GLY A 166 -8.78 5.60 5.32
N VAL A 167 -8.58 5.63 6.63
CA VAL A 167 -8.85 6.78 7.49
C VAL A 167 -7.55 7.23 8.12
N SER A 168 -7.24 8.53 8.02
CA SER A 168 -6.07 9.13 8.67
C SER A 168 -6.49 10.08 9.80
N PHE A 169 -5.63 10.14 10.81
CA PHE A 169 -5.82 10.89 12.06
C PHE A 169 -4.66 11.85 12.33
#